data_679a9a6d3b112dda2ed3b10077f34ca0
#
_entry.id   679a9a6d3b112dda2ed3b10077f34ca0
#
_cell.length_a   1.000
_cell.length_b   1.000
_cell.length_c   1.000
_cell.angle_alpha   90.00
_cell.angle_beta   90.00
_cell.angle_gamma   90.00
#
_symmetry.space_group_name_H-M   'P 1'
#
loop_
_entity.id
_entity.type
_entity.pdbx_description
1 polymer ?
#
loop_
_entity_poly.entity_id
_entity_poly.type
_entity_poly.pdbx_seq_one_letter_code
_entity_poly.pdbx_strand_id
1 'polypeptide(L)'
;AVGATIYFGSDNSTRQIMEVAKAFEEAHNLGMGTILWCYTRNSAFKKDGKDYHVSADLTGQANHLGVTIQADIIKQKLAENNGGYKALNTGGSSYGKLDERIYTELTSDHPIDLC
;
A
#
# COMPACT_ATOMS: atom_id res chain seq x y z
N ALA A 1 -17.74 -13.25 -4.71
CA ALA A 1 -16.42 -12.69 -4.41
C ALA A 1 -16.06 -12.87 -2.94
N VAL A 2 -14.77 -12.92 -2.65
CA VAL A 2 -14.22 -12.98 -1.30
C VAL A 2 -13.45 -11.69 -1.03
N GLY A 3 -13.72 -11.05 0.10
CA GLY A 3 -13.07 -9.79 0.50
C GLY A 3 -12.22 -9.97 1.75
N ALA A 4 -11.12 -9.22 1.82
CA ALA A 4 -10.25 -9.18 2.98
C ALA A 4 -9.67 -7.77 3.17
N THR A 5 -9.13 -7.50 4.34
CA THR A 5 -8.44 -6.24 4.65
C THR A 5 -7.04 -6.54 5.14
N ILE A 6 -6.05 -5.83 4.63
CA ILE A 6 -4.70 -5.83 5.18
C ILE A 6 -4.32 -4.40 5.56
N TYR A 7 -3.79 -4.26 6.75
CA TYR A 7 -3.18 -3.02 7.23
C TYR A 7 -1.66 -3.11 7.08
N PHE A 8 -1.17 -2.76 5.90
CA PHE A 8 0.25 -2.82 5.56
C PHE A 8 1.07 -1.88 6.43
N GLY A 9 2.16 -2.40 6.99
CA GLY A 9 3.01 -1.67 7.94
C GLY A 9 2.60 -1.81 9.40
N SER A 10 1.43 -2.39 9.70
CA SER A 10 1.03 -2.71 11.08
C SER A 10 1.82 -3.91 11.62
N ASP A 11 1.82 -4.06 12.95
CA ASP A 11 2.49 -5.19 13.61
C ASP A 11 1.97 -6.57 13.17
N ASN A 12 0.75 -6.62 12.64
CA ASN A 12 0.13 -7.84 12.16
C ASN A 12 0.24 -8.03 10.63
N SER A 13 0.88 -7.12 9.90
CA SER A 13 0.84 -7.14 8.44
C SER A 13 1.45 -8.42 7.85
N THR A 14 2.54 -8.93 8.39
CA THR A 14 3.16 -10.19 7.91
C THR A 14 2.18 -11.36 8.00
N ARG A 15 1.52 -11.52 9.13
CA ARG A 15 0.52 -12.58 9.34
C ARG A 15 -0.69 -12.38 8.42
N GLN A 16 -1.19 -11.16 8.31
CA GLN A 16 -2.32 -10.84 7.42
C GLN A 16 -2.00 -11.14 5.96
N ILE A 17 -0.80 -10.79 5.49
CA ILE A 17 -0.38 -11.09 4.12
C ILE A 17 -0.40 -12.59 3.85
N MET A 18 0.15 -13.39 4.74
CA MET A 18 0.19 -14.85 4.59
C MET A 18 -1.21 -15.48 4.63
N GLU A 19 -2.04 -15.08 5.57
CA GLU A 19 -3.41 -15.62 5.71
C GLU A 19 -4.29 -15.25 4.52
N VAL A 20 -4.22 -13.99 4.06
CA VAL A 20 -5.01 -13.52 2.92
C VAL A 20 -4.53 -14.14 1.62
N ALA A 21 -3.23 -14.28 1.41
CA ALA A 21 -2.68 -14.94 0.22
C ALA A 21 -3.23 -16.38 0.10
N LYS A 22 -3.26 -17.12 1.19
CA LYS A 22 -3.81 -18.47 1.23
C LYS A 22 -5.33 -18.49 0.96
N ALA A 23 -6.08 -17.58 1.57
CA ALA A 23 -7.52 -17.46 1.37
C ALA A 23 -7.86 -17.10 -0.08
N PHE A 24 -7.09 -16.23 -0.70
CA PHE A 24 -7.29 -15.84 -2.09
C PHE A 24 -6.95 -16.95 -3.08
N GLU A 25 -5.91 -17.75 -2.79
CA GLU A 25 -5.62 -18.94 -3.57
C GLU A 25 -6.81 -19.93 -3.52
N GLU A 26 -7.37 -20.20 -2.35
CA GLU A 26 -8.57 -21.04 -2.20
C GLU A 26 -9.77 -20.45 -2.96
N ALA A 27 -10.01 -19.16 -2.86
CA ALA A 27 -11.09 -18.48 -3.55
C ALA A 27 -10.98 -18.66 -5.07
N HIS A 28 -9.79 -18.45 -5.64
CA HIS A 28 -9.54 -18.64 -7.06
C HIS A 28 -9.73 -20.10 -7.50
N ASN A 29 -9.30 -21.06 -6.69
CA ASN A 29 -9.52 -22.48 -6.96
C ASN A 29 -11.01 -22.84 -7.02
N LEU A 30 -11.86 -22.09 -6.32
CA LEU A 30 -13.31 -22.23 -6.32
C LEU A 30 -14.01 -21.32 -7.34
N GLY A 31 -13.26 -20.63 -8.19
CA GLY A 31 -13.80 -19.74 -9.23
C GLY A 31 -14.35 -18.42 -8.70
N MET A 32 -13.94 -17.97 -7.52
CA MET A 32 -14.39 -16.72 -6.92
C MET A 32 -13.36 -15.61 -7.16
N GLY A 33 -13.84 -14.39 -7.50
CA GLY A 33 -13.01 -13.19 -7.53
C GLY A 33 -12.64 -12.72 -6.12
N THR A 34 -11.53 -12.00 -6.00
CA THR A 34 -10.98 -11.54 -4.74
C THR A 34 -10.90 -10.02 -4.69
N ILE A 35 -11.26 -9.44 -3.54
CA ILE A 35 -11.23 -7.99 -3.31
C ILE A 35 -10.40 -7.73 -2.05
N LEU A 36 -9.39 -6.87 -2.16
CA LEU A 36 -8.55 -6.50 -1.03
C LEU A 36 -8.70 -5.02 -0.69
N TRP A 37 -9.03 -4.74 0.56
CA TRP A 37 -8.90 -3.42 1.15
C TRP A 37 -7.44 -3.22 1.56
N CYS A 38 -6.70 -2.44 0.76
CA CYS A 38 -5.28 -2.12 0.98
C CYS A 38 -5.16 -0.83 1.78
N TYR A 39 -4.87 -0.95 3.06
CA TYR A 39 -4.65 0.21 3.90
C TYR A 39 -3.22 0.19 4.45
N THR A 40 -2.59 1.35 4.51
CA THR A 40 -1.34 1.52 5.23
C THR A 40 -1.63 1.90 6.68
N ARG A 41 -0.94 1.31 7.62
CA ARG A 41 -1.12 1.65 9.05
C ARG A 41 0.15 1.39 9.85
N ASN A 42 0.69 2.46 10.41
CA ASN A 42 1.75 2.42 11.41
C ASN A 42 1.76 3.77 12.14
N SER A 43 2.00 3.76 13.44
CA SER A 43 2.15 5.00 14.21
C SER A 43 3.31 5.86 13.70
N ALA A 44 4.37 5.23 13.19
CA ALA A 44 5.51 5.91 12.59
C ALA A 44 5.19 6.66 11.29
N PHE A 45 4.03 6.44 10.67
CA PHE A 45 3.59 7.20 9.50
C PHE A 45 3.11 8.62 9.85
N LYS A 46 3.02 8.94 11.12
CA LYS A 46 2.82 10.29 11.61
C LYS A 46 4.16 10.89 12.03
N LYS A 47 4.52 12.01 11.44
CA LYS A 47 5.76 12.70 11.72
C LYS A 47 5.56 14.21 11.64
N ASP A 48 6.05 14.93 12.64
CA ASP A 48 6.00 16.40 12.72
C ASP A 48 4.56 16.95 12.54
N GLY A 49 3.57 16.26 13.13
CA GLY A 49 2.15 16.63 13.07
C GLY A 49 1.46 16.29 11.75
N LYS A 50 2.15 15.66 10.80
CA LYS A 50 1.61 15.25 9.50
C LYS A 50 1.45 13.72 9.45
N ASP A 51 0.32 13.28 8.89
CA ASP A 51 0.01 11.86 8.68
C ASP A 51 0.26 11.50 7.20
N TYR A 52 1.14 10.53 6.97
CA TYR A 52 1.52 10.08 5.63
C TYR A 52 0.85 8.77 5.20
N HIS A 53 -0.13 8.28 5.93
CA HIS A 53 -0.73 6.97 5.64
C HIS A 53 -1.49 6.93 4.29
N VAL A 54 -1.80 8.06 3.67
CA VAL A 54 -2.38 8.13 2.31
C VAL A 54 -1.37 8.62 1.27
N SER A 55 -0.10 8.65 1.61
CA SER A 55 0.94 9.04 0.67
C SER A 55 0.95 8.11 -0.54
N ALA A 56 1.01 8.66 -1.75
CA ALA A 56 0.92 7.89 -2.99
C ALA A 56 2.03 6.85 -3.11
N ASP A 57 3.24 7.16 -2.68
CA ASP A 57 4.37 6.24 -2.71
C ASP A 57 4.19 5.06 -1.75
N LEU A 58 3.64 5.26 -0.55
CA LEU A 58 3.32 4.19 0.39
C LEU A 58 2.11 3.39 -0.06
N THR A 59 1.06 4.06 -0.51
CA THR A 59 -0.16 3.41 -1.00
C THR A 59 0.12 2.57 -2.24
N GLY A 60 0.97 3.05 -3.15
CA GLY A 60 1.41 2.31 -4.33
C GLY A 60 2.14 1.02 -3.97
N GLN A 61 3.00 1.04 -2.95
CA GLN A 61 3.65 -0.18 -2.46
C GLN A 61 2.62 -1.18 -1.88
N ALA A 62 1.66 -0.70 -1.09
CA ALA A 62 0.60 -1.54 -0.54
C ALA A 62 -0.23 -2.18 -1.66
N ASN A 63 -0.59 -1.43 -2.69
CA ASN A 63 -1.34 -1.94 -3.84
C ASN A 63 -0.55 -2.98 -4.63
N HIS A 64 0.75 -2.76 -4.82
CA HIS A 64 1.62 -3.74 -5.47
C HIS A 64 1.69 -5.06 -4.70
N LEU A 65 1.79 -5.00 -3.38
CA LEU A 65 1.71 -6.19 -2.53
C LEU A 65 0.35 -6.88 -2.66
N GLY A 66 -0.74 -6.11 -2.72
CA GLY A 66 -2.09 -6.65 -2.92
C GLY A 66 -2.23 -7.43 -4.23
N VAL A 67 -1.69 -6.89 -5.32
CA VAL A 67 -1.65 -7.60 -6.61
C VAL A 67 -0.79 -8.85 -6.53
N THR A 68 0.34 -8.78 -5.86
CA THR A 68 1.27 -9.91 -5.70
C THR A 68 0.62 -11.10 -4.99
N ILE A 69 -0.27 -10.85 -4.03
CA ILE A 69 -1.02 -11.91 -3.34
C ILE A 69 -2.36 -12.25 -4.00
N GLN A 70 -2.53 -11.87 -5.27
CA GLN A 70 -3.64 -12.25 -6.13
C GLN A 70 -4.98 -11.59 -5.81
N ALA A 71 -4.97 -10.34 -5.39
CA ALA A 71 -6.19 -9.54 -5.38
C ALA A 71 -6.61 -9.20 -6.83
N ASP A 72 -7.84 -9.48 -7.21
CA ASP A 72 -8.40 -9.09 -8.51
C ASP A 72 -8.84 -7.64 -8.50
N ILE A 73 -9.33 -7.16 -7.38
CA ILE A 73 -9.74 -5.77 -7.16
C ILE A 73 -9.09 -5.25 -5.90
N ILE A 74 -8.53 -4.05 -5.99
CA ILE A 74 -7.96 -3.35 -4.85
C ILE A 74 -8.80 -2.13 -4.53
N LYS A 75 -9.20 -2.02 -3.26
CA LYS A 75 -9.80 -0.82 -2.70
C LYS A 75 -8.75 -0.08 -1.88
N GLN A 76 -8.50 1.17 -2.22
CA GLN A 76 -7.59 2.06 -1.51
C GLN A 76 -8.29 3.34 -1.07
N LYS A 77 -7.66 4.11 -0.21
CA LYS A 77 -8.04 5.49 0.03
C LYS A 77 -7.50 6.36 -1.10
N LEU A 78 -8.13 7.52 -1.34
CA LEU A 78 -7.57 8.51 -2.24
C LEU A 78 -6.17 8.90 -1.75
N ALA A 79 -5.20 8.81 -2.64
CA ALA A 79 -3.81 9.07 -2.31
C ALA A 79 -3.43 10.53 -2.52
N GLU A 80 -2.34 10.95 -1.87
CA GLU A 80 -1.75 12.28 -2.00
C GLU A 80 -0.28 12.17 -2.38
N ASN A 81 0.16 12.98 -3.33
CA ASN A 81 1.57 13.08 -3.67
C ASN A 81 2.29 13.99 -2.65
N ASN A 82 2.52 13.46 -1.47
CA ASN A 82 3.12 14.20 -0.34
C ASN A 82 4.48 13.68 0.13
N GLY A 83 5.08 12.73 -0.58
CA GLY A 83 6.42 12.24 -0.32
C GLY A 83 6.59 11.47 1.00
N GLY A 84 5.62 10.66 1.37
CA GLY A 84 5.63 9.95 2.65
C GLY A 84 6.84 9.05 2.85
N TYR A 85 7.19 8.23 1.89
CA TYR A 85 8.37 7.36 1.99
C TYR A 85 9.66 8.19 2.21
N LYS A 86 9.81 9.29 1.46
CA LYS A 86 10.95 10.20 1.61
C LYS A 86 10.99 10.85 3.00
N ALA A 87 9.85 11.27 3.53
CA ALA A 87 9.74 11.90 4.84
C ALA A 87 10.00 10.92 5.99
N LEU A 88 9.56 9.67 5.85
CA LEU A 88 9.63 8.65 6.89
C LEU A 88 10.93 7.84 6.85
N ASN A 89 11.62 7.81 5.73
CA ASN A 89 12.88 7.07 5.54
C ASN A 89 14.06 7.89 6.06
N THR A 90 14.13 8.07 7.37
CA THR A 90 15.15 8.88 8.02
C THR A 90 16.43 8.12 8.36
N GLY A 91 16.46 6.83 8.14
CA GLY A 91 17.56 5.94 8.52
C GLY A 91 18.77 5.92 7.58
N GLY A 92 18.75 6.68 6.55
CA GLY A 92 19.95 7.07 5.77
C GLY A 92 20.66 6.01 4.96
N SER A 93 20.28 4.74 4.89
CA SER A 93 21.22 3.85 4.20
C SER A 93 20.71 2.62 3.48
N SER A 94 19.50 2.15 3.61
CA SER A 94 19.33 0.80 3.11
C SER A 94 18.03 0.41 2.44
N TYR A 95 17.08 1.29 2.36
CA TYR A 95 15.78 0.92 1.78
C TYR A 95 15.59 1.36 0.33
N GLY A 96 16.68 1.49 -0.39
CA GLY A 96 16.67 1.86 -1.81
C GLY A 96 16.94 3.35 -2.04
N LYS A 97 17.35 3.65 -3.26
CA LYS A 97 17.52 5.02 -3.72
C LYS A 97 16.18 5.52 -4.23
N LEU A 98 15.73 6.65 -3.72
CA LEU A 98 14.59 7.37 -4.27
C LEU A 98 15.03 8.20 -5.46
N ASP A 99 14.32 8.08 -6.58
CA ASP A 99 14.46 8.98 -7.71
C ASP A 99 13.49 10.16 -7.51
N GLU A 100 14.02 11.37 -7.51
CA GLU A 100 13.21 12.59 -7.34
C GLU A 100 12.11 12.71 -8.41
N ARG A 101 12.30 12.13 -9.58
CA ARG A 101 11.27 12.11 -10.63
C ARG A 101 9.98 11.43 -10.19
N ILE A 102 10.03 10.53 -9.20
CA ILE A 102 8.84 9.92 -8.61
C ILE A 102 7.88 11.01 -8.11
N TYR A 103 8.42 12.09 -7.55
CA TYR A 103 7.63 13.16 -6.94
C TYR A 103 7.36 14.35 -7.87
N THR A 104 8.14 14.51 -8.93
CA THR A 104 8.09 15.68 -9.81
C THR A 104 7.52 15.40 -11.19
N GLU A 105 7.71 14.17 -11.71
CA GLU A 105 7.35 13.83 -13.09
C GLU A 105 6.44 12.60 -13.19
N LEU A 106 6.65 11.60 -12.35
CA LEU A 106 6.03 10.29 -12.49
C LEU A 106 4.78 10.10 -11.64
N THR A 107 4.52 10.99 -10.68
CA THR A 107 3.36 10.93 -9.80
C THR A 107 2.52 12.19 -9.97
N SER A 108 1.25 12.01 -10.33
CA SER A 108 0.31 13.13 -10.43
C SER A 108 0.01 13.74 -9.05
N ASP A 109 -0.35 15.02 -9.04
CA ASP A 109 -0.87 15.70 -7.85
C ASP A 109 -2.40 15.54 -7.71
N HIS A 110 -3.06 14.96 -8.72
CA HIS A 110 -4.51 14.79 -8.71
C HIS A 110 -4.88 13.40 -8.14
N PRO A 111 -5.70 13.32 -7.08
CA PRO A 111 -6.00 12.04 -6.40
C PRO A 111 -6.60 10.97 -7.31
N ILE A 112 -7.38 11.34 -8.31
CA ILE A 112 -8.00 10.39 -9.24
C ILE A 112 -6.96 9.74 -10.16
N ASP A 113 -5.94 10.49 -10.57
CA ASP A 113 -4.85 9.95 -11.41
C ASP A 113 -3.94 8.99 -10.63
N LEU A 114 -4.05 8.98 -9.30
CA LEU A 114 -3.28 8.10 -8.42
C LEU A 114 -4.02 6.78 -8.11
N CYS A 115 -5.18 6.58 -8.67
CA CYS A 115 -5.96 5.35 -8.58
C CYS A 115 -5.82 4.50 -9.85
#